data_826b823e866171050ad815245d4a8429
#
_entry.id   826b823e866171050ad815245d4a8429
#
_cell.length_a   1.000
_cell.length_b   1.000
_cell.length_c   1.000
_cell.angle_alpha   90.00
_cell.angle_beta   90.00
_cell.angle_gamma   90.00
#
_symmetry.space_group_name_H-M   'P 1'
#
loop_
_entity.id
_entity.type
_entity.pdbx_description
1 polymer ?
#
loop_
_entity_poly.entity_id
_entity_poly.type
_entity_poly.pdbx_seq_one_letter_code
_entity_poly.pdbx_strand_id
1 'polypeptide(L)'
;MLERICDKKLTLYISDLANMKSKGKNIDRSEFLSYIENLCYVNIHDFDESKLRFIVNDYNNKISIVKQLIDIAEKNIKIDHSFSRIEECTDAITLLTKYYYLHECVICDNPIERTSLLEKKQKDKKSFFESLDKATQEILEQIHNLVGENDPFGIKNAVTQSAISEKPDCIMAVIREFFEFFELVNKLLNNMFATCLDSTNLISYQREYETIISEKPEFTSEDVLFIEKFVNNCIDRRIELQRDSNGNLELLLGQKKFLNEERKNLSLSNGEQNFISISFELLKAKKVQAKVIVLDDPISSFDSIYKNKIVYAIVKFLNQKSQILLTHNTDLITLLEHQRSQSFNLYLLNNSFGERNGFVSVTKEEQCLLLYMNKLVDFFRDGVKEVLKDEYKYLVAMVPFMRSFSQILNKPKIKDELTGIMHGYGTNTVDLTQVYNELFECSFLSKSIIVSVDDILDIDFDFWEIIDASKYPMLNRTFVHILTYFYLRLRVEKTLVEKFKINTKKYDMLTRIIDKAFKDDNLDNIQKRVFLLSRKTLLNEFNHFEQSLNIFQPAMDITDTALKKEREDILQFLEQLKSEPNSCSC
;
A
#
# COMPACT_ATOMS: atom_id res chain seq x y z
N MET A 1 1.67 11.93 -12.22
CA MET A 1 1.39 11.74 -13.66
C MET A 1 0.46 12.83 -14.19
N LEU A 2 -0.66 13.11 -13.56
CA LEU A 2 -1.61 14.17 -13.92
C LEU A 2 -0.98 15.58 -13.93
N GLU A 3 -0.07 15.89 -12.99
CA GLU A 3 0.62 17.18 -12.91
C GLU A 3 1.55 17.51 -14.09
N ARG A 4 1.89 16.52 -14.91
CA ARG A 4 2.75 16.71 -16.12
C ARG A 4 1.95 16.99 -17.39
N ILE A 5 0.63 16.92 -17.33
CA ILE A 5 -0.23 17.22 -18.49
C ILE A 5 -0.47 18.72 -18.50
N CYS A 6 0.18 19.41 -19.42
CA CYS A 6 0.20 20.89 -19.50
C CYS A 6 -1.15 21.55 -19.83
N ASP A 7 -2.18 20.81 -20.20
CA ASP A 7 -3.49 21.33 -20.51
C ASP A 7 -4.43 21.29 -19.27
N LYS A 8 -4.67 22.46 -18.67
CA LYS A 8 -5.52 22.59 -17.47
C LYS A 8 -6.97 22.13 -17.69
N LYS A 9 -7.51 22.24 -18.91
CA LYS A 9 -8.86 21.76 -19.25
C LYS A 9 -8.89 20.23 -19.24
N LEU A 10 -7.90 19.61 -19.89
CA LEU A 10 -7.77 18.15 -19.93
C LEU A 10 -7.59 17.56 -18.52
N THR A 11 -6.80 18.22 -17.66
CA THR A 11 -6.52 17.77 -16.28
C THR A 11 -7.80 17.67 -15.42
N LEU A 12 -8.72 18.61 -15.58
CA LEU A 12 -10.01 18.59 -14.88
C LEU A 12 -10.88 17.39 -15.32
N TYR A 13 -10.96 17.13 -16.61
CA TYR A 13 -11.73 16.00 -17.14
C TYR A 13 -11.09 14.65 -16.83
N ILE A 14 -9.75 14.58 -16.81
CA ILE A 14 -9.02 13.38 -16.43
C ILE A 14 -9.32 12.98 -14.97
N SER A 15 -9.39 13.95 -14.05
CA SER A 15 -9.73 13.70 -12.65
C SER A 15 -11.13 13.07 -12.52
N ASP A 16 -12.09 13.61 -13.25
CA ASP A 16 -13.47 13.12 -13.22
C ASP A 16 -13.60 11.75 -13.91
N LEU A 17 -12.89 11.54 -15.02
CA LEU A 17 -12.87 10.28 -15.77
C LEU A 17 -12.07 9.17 -15.06
N ALA A 18 -11.00 9.50 -14.33
CA ALA A 18 -10.25 8.54 -13.52
C ALA A 18 -11.08 7.96 -12.37
N ASN A 19 -12.12 8.66 -11.95
CA ASN A 19 -13.10 8.16 -10.98
C ASN A 19 -14.17 7.25 -11.60
N MET A 20 -14.23 7.15 -12.94
CA MET A 20 -15.07 6.18 -13.62
C MET A 20 -14.48 4.77 -13.47
N LYS A 21 -14.85 4.08 -12.42
CA LYS A 21 -14.46 2.68 -12.22
C LYS A 21 -15.18 1.81 -13.24
N SER A 22 -14.46 1.27 -14.21
CA SER A 22 -14.97 0.15 -15.01
C SER A 22 -15.27 -1.01 -14.06
N LYS A 23 -16.52 -1.43 -13.97
CA LYS A 23 -16.90 -2.58 -13.15
C LYS A 23 -16.32 -3.86 -13.78
N GLY A 24 -15.19 -4.31 -13.27
CA GLY A 24 -14.96 -5.73 -13.04
C GLY A 24 -14.72 -6.65 -14.23
N LYS A 25 -14.05 -6.23 -15.31
CA LYS A 25 -13.36 -7.19 -16.19
C LYS A 25 -11.88 -6.84 -16.21
N ASN A 26 -11.03 -7.79 -15.85
CA ASN A 26 -9.62 -7.72 -16.17
C ASN A 26 -9.53 -7.66 -17.70
N ILE A 27 -9.00 -6.56 -18.23
CA ILE A 27 -8.71 -6.44 -19.66
C ILE A 27 -7.59 -7.44 -19.95
N ASP A 28 -7.79 -8.26 -20.97
CA ASP A 28 -6.73 -9.14 -21.46
C ASP A 28 -5.52 -8.28 -21.89
N ARG A 29 -4.33 -8.75 -21.54
CA ARG A 29 -3.10 -8.00 -21.83
C ARG A 29 -2.91 -7.78 -23.33
N SER A 30 -3.21 -8.76 -24.14
CA SER A 30 -3.07 -8.71 -25.60
C SER A 30 -4.07 -7.74 -26.22
N GLU A 31 -5.30 -7.72 -25.71
CA GLU A 31 -6.32 -6.74 -26.13
C GLU A 31 -5.91 -5.32 -25.74
N PHE A 32 -5.39 -5.13 -24.53
CA PHE A 32 -4.91 -3.82 -24.08
C PHE A 32 -3.74 -3.32 -24.92
N LEU A 33 -2.75 -4.17 -25.22
CA LEU A 33 -1.60 -3.81 -26.04
C LEU A 33 -2.01 -3.45 -27.46
N SER A 34 -2.88 -4.26 -28.08
CA SER A 34 -3.44 -3.97 -29.40
C SER A 34 -4.22 -2.64 -29.41
N TYR A 35 -4.95 -2.35 -28.35
CA TYR A 35 -5.66 -1.08 -28.21
C TYR A 35 -4.67 0.11 -28.14
N ILE A 36 -3.65 0.06 -27.30
CA ILE A 36 -2.70 1.17 -27.13
C ILE A 36 -1.81 1.38 -28.37
N GLU A 37 -1.46 0.33 -29.12
CA GLU A 37 -0.70 0.44 -30.38
C GLU A 37 -1.47 1.13 -31.50
N ASN A 38 -2.79 1.02 -31.49
CA ASN A 38 -3.69 1.65 -32.46
C ASN A 38 -4.21 3.02 -32.00
N LEU A 39 -3.79 3.51 -30.84
CA LEU A 39 -4.24 4.77 -30.27
C LEU A 39 -3.66 5.94 -31.07
N CYS A 40 -4.54 6.67 -31.76
CA CYS A 40 -4.21 7.90 -32.46
C CYS A 40 -4.83 9.10 -31.77
N TYR A 41 -4.15 10.23 -31.76
CA TYR A 41 -4.68 11.49 -31.25
C TYR A 41 -5.84 11.95 -32.17
N VAL A 42 -7.00 12.17 -31.57
CA VAL A 42 -8.21 12.61 -32.27
C VAL A 42 -8.42 14.09 -32.02
N ASN A 43 -8.61 14.88 -33.08
CA ASN A 43 -8.92 16.29 -32.94
C ASN A 43 -10.33 16.46 -32.34
N ILE A 44 -10.43 17.26 -31.30
CA ILE A 44 -11.67 17.54 -30.57
C ILE A 44 -12.00 19.00 -30.77
N HIS A 45 -13.17 19.27 -31.32
CA HIS A 45 -13.72 20.64 -31.46
C HIS A 45 -14.24 21.15 -30.10
N ASP A 46 -14.53 22.44 -30.03
CA ASP A 46 -15.13 23.07 -28.86
C ASP A 46 -16.44 22.38 -28.49
N PHE A 47 -16.64 22.11 -27.22
CA PHE A 47 -17.80 21.44 -26.66
C PHE A 47 -18.31 22.14 -25.40
N ASP A 48 -19.57 21.87 -25.05
CA ASP A 48 -20.21 22.40 -23.83
C ASP A 48 -19.74 21.60 -22.60
N GLU A 49 -19.00 22.28 -21.73
CA GLU A 49 -18.48 21.68 -20.48
C GLU A 49 -19.59 21.26 -19.53
N SER A 50 -20.71 21.99 -19.49
CA SER A 50 -21.82 21.67 -18.57
C SER A 50 -22.49 20.35 -18.95
N LYS A 51 -22.66 20.13 -20.25
CA LYS A 51 -23.18 18.87 -20.80
C LYS A 51 -22.23 17.71 -20.53
N LEU A 52 -20.93 17.90 -20.75
CA LEU A 52 -19.95 16.86 -20.47
C LEU A 52 -19.94 16.46 -18.99
N ARG A 53 -19.95 17.43 -18.07
CA ARG A 53 -20.01 17.17 -16.63
C ARG A 53 -21.29 16.42 -16.24
N PHE A 54 -22.40 16.78 -16.84
CA PHE A 54 -23.67 16.11 -16.61
C PHE A 54 -23.60 14.62 -17.01
N ILE A 55 -23.05 14.30 -18.18
CA ILE A 55 -22.86 12.93 -18.68
C ILE A 55 -21.95 12.12 -17.75
N VAL A 56 -20.81 12.69 -17.32
CA VAL A 56 -19.88 12.02 -16.41
C VAL A 56 -20.55 11.72 -15.08
N ASN A 57 -21.35 12.64 -14.56
CA ASN A 57 -22.08 12.43 -13.32
C ASN A 57 -23.17 11.38 -13.46
N ASP A 58 -23.92 11.38 -14.59
CA ASP A 58 -24.95 10.38 -14.87
C ASP A 58 -24.36 8.98 -14.95
N TYR A 59 -23.19 8.82 -15.59
CA TYR A 59 -22.49 7.53 -15.68
C TYR A 59 -22.13 6.95 -14.29
N ASN A 60 -21.82 7.80 -13.33
CA ASN A 60 -21.49 7.39 -11.96
C ASN A 60 -22.71 7.11 -11.08
N ASN A 61 -23.90 7.49 -11.51
CA ASN A 61 -25.12 7.25 -10.76
C ASN A 61 -25.62 5.81 -10.93
N LYS A 62 -26.18 5.23 -9.85
CA LYS A 62 -26.79 3.91 -9.88
C LYS A 62 -28.00 3.82 -10.82
N ILE A 63 -28.70 4.94 -10.99
CA ILE A 63 -29.86 5.11 -11.85
C ILE A 63 -29.47 6.15 -12.89
N SER A 64 -29.24 5.72 -14.14
CA SER A 64 -28.88 6.62 -15.22
C SER A 64 -30.11 7.30 -15.80
N ILE A 65 -30.04 8.62 -16.00
CA ILE A 65 -31.07 9.43 -16.67
C ILE A 65 -31.26 8.96 -18.12
N VAL A 66 -30.15 8.69 -18.81
CA VAL A 66 -30.19 8.18 -20.20
C VAL A 66 -31.02 6.90 -20.30
N LYS A 67 -30.81 5.98 -19.35
CA LYS A 67 -31.58 4.73 -19.34
C LYS A 67 -33.06 4.97 -19.09
N GLN A 68 -33.42 5.90 -18.21
CA GLN A 68 -34.82 6.27 -17.98
C GLN A 68 -35.48 6.88 -19.23
N LEU A 69 -34.75 7.75 -19.96
CA LEU A 69 -35.24 8.34 -21.20
C LEU A 69 -35.42 7.29 -22.30
N ILE A 70 -34.51 6.32 -22.41
CA ILE A 70 -34.65 5.20 -23.35
C ILE A 70 -35.88 4.35 -22.99
N ASP A 71 -36.06 4.02 -21.73
CA ASP A 71 -37.21 3.26 -21.23
C ASP A 71 -38.54 3.96 -21.56
N ILE A 72 -38.59 5.30 -21.43
CA ILE A 72 -39.76 6.10 -21.83
C ILE A 72 -40.01 5.98 -23.34
N ALA A 73 -38.98 6.17 -24.16
CA ALA A 73 -39.09 6.18 -25.62
C ALA A 73 -39.48 4.79 -26.20
N GLU A 74 -38.91 3.71 -25.65
CA GLU A 74 -39.11 2.35 -26.14
C GLU A 74 -40.45 1.73 -25.69
N LYS A 75 -40.88 2.03 -24.44
CA LYS A 75 -42.09 1.43 -23.87
C LYS A 75 -43.37 2.11 -24.29
N ASN A 76 -43.33 3.12 -25.20
CA ASN A 76 -44.47 3.93 -25.57
C ASN A 76 -45.32 4.35 -24.35
N ILE A 77 -44.63 4.75 -23.28
CA ILE A 77 -45.28 5.27 -22.09
C ILE A 77 -46.11 6.46 -22.60
N LYS A 78 -47.42 6.36 -22.54
CA LYS A 78 -48.31 7.44 -22.94
C LYS A 78 -48.06 8.62 -21.99
N ILE A 79 -47.18 9.50 -22.43
CA ILE A 79 -46.99 10.79 -21.80
C ILE A 79 -48.19 11.61 -22.31
N ASP A 80 -49.23 11.74 -21.48
CA ASP A 80 -50.45 12.40 -21.84
C ASP A 80 -50.40 13.91 -21.47
N HIS A 81 -51.42 14.66 -21.88
CA HIS A 81 -51.58 16.07 -21.59
C HIS A 81 -51.49 16.45 -20.10
N SER A 82 -51.74 15.50 -19.19
CA SER A 82 -51.63 15.70 -17.76
C SER A 82 -50.21 16.08 -17.34
N PHE A 83 -49.17 15.60 -18.06
CA PHE A 83 -47.78 15.93 -17.76
C PHE A 83 -47.43 17.40 -18.08
N SER A 84 -47.85 17.91 -19.25
CA SER A 84 -47.63 19.33 -19.57
C SER A 84 -48.30 20.25 -18.56
N ARG A 85 -49.49 19.86 -18.04
CA ARG A 85 -50.17 20.60 -16.99
C ARG A 85 -49.43 20.61 -15.64
N ILE A 86 -48.71 19.54 -15.32
CA ILE A 86 -47.87 19.47 -14.12
C ILE A 86 -46.71 20.48 -14.22
N GLU A 87 -46.02 20.55 -15.37
CA GLU A 87 -44.97 21.52 -15.64
C GLU A 87 -45.48 22.97 -15.62
N GLU A 88 -46.60 23.26 -16.33
CA GLU A 88 -47.26 24.57 -16.31
C GLU A 88 -47.59 25.03 -14.88
N CYS A 89 -48.10 24.10 -14.05
CA CYS A 89 -48.38 24.38 -12.65
C CYS A 89 -47.07 24.64 -11.84
N THR A 90 -45.99 23.86 -12.14
CA THR A 90 -44.67 24.01 -11.47
C THR A 90 -44.04 25.36 -11.78
N ASP A 91 -44.05 25.77 -13.04
CA ASP A 91 -43.55 27.08 -13.47
C ASP A 91 -44.36 28.22 -12.87
N ALA A 92 -45.70 28.11 -12.87
CA ALA A 92 -46.56 29.10 -12.23
C ALA A 92 -46.30 29.22 -10.72
N ILE A 93 -46.11 28.11 -10.01
CA ILE A 93 -45.76 28.07 -8.58
C ILE A 93 -44.40 28.77 -8.34
N THR A 94 -43.40 28.45 -9.18
CA THR A 94 -42.05 29.04 -9.11
C THR A 94 -42.11 30.55 -9.34
N LEU A 95 -42.79 31.01 -10.34
CA LEU A 95 -42.99 32.46 -10.60
C LEU A 95 -43.72 33.16 -9.46
N LEU A 96 -44.81 32.59 -8.95
CA LEU A 96 -45.58 33.16 -7.84
C LEU A 96 -44.76 33.17 -6.54
N THR A 97 -43.84 32.24 -6.37
CA THR A 97 -42.97 32.20 -5.21
C THR A 97 -41.80 33.17 -5.34
N LYS A 98 -41.18 33.27 -6.50
CA LYS A 98 -40.04 34.17 -6.77
C LYS A 98 -40.43 35.63 -6.68
N TYR A 99 -41.61 36.00 -7.24
CA TYR A 99 -42.10 37.38 -7.28
C TYR A 99 -43.18 37.64 -6.21
N TYR A 100 -42.90 37.19 -4.98
CA TYR A 100 -43.86 37.24 -3.86
C TYR A 100 -44.34 38.64 -3.47
N TYR A 101 -43.64 39.68 -3.90
CA TYR A 101 -43.91 41.07 -3.60
C TYR A 101 -44.83 41.76 -4.63
N LEU A 102 -45.14 41.09 -5.77
CA LEU A 102 -45.99 41.65 -6.79
C LEU A 102 -47.47 41.29 -6.55
N HIS A 103 -48.34 42.24 -6.77
CA HIS A 103 -49.79 42.09 -6.72
C HIS A 103 -50.43 41.99 -8.10
N GLU A 104 -49.62 42.04 -9.15
CA GLU A 104 -50.00 41.94 -10.54
C GLU A 104 -49.30 40.74 -11.20
N CYS A 105 -49.95 40.16 -12.21
CA CYS A 105 -49.38 39.04 -12.94
C CYS A 105 -48.21 39.50 -13.82
N VAL A 106 -47.02 38.91 -13.68
CA VAL A 106 -45.81 39.24 -14.47
C VAL A 106 -45.95 38.95 -15.97
N ILE A 107 -47.06 38.33 -16.41
CA ILE A 107 -47.31 38.00 -17.82
C ILE A 107 -48.31 38.89 -18.46
N CYS A 108 -49.38 39.32 -17.75
CA CYS A 108 -50.46 40.05 -18.31
C CYS A 108 -50.86 41.31 -17.54
N ASP A 109 -50.08 41.70 -16.53
CA ASP A 109 -50.20 42.88 -15.66
C ASP A 109 -51.60 43.03 -14.97
N ASN A 110 -52.38 41.95 -14.95
CA ASN A 110 -53.64 41.92 -14.24
C ASN A 110 -53.46 41.73 -12.74
N PRO A 111 -54.28 42.32 -11.89
CA PRO A 111 -54.25 42.08 -10.44
C PRO A 111 -54.50 40.61 -10.14
N ILE A 112 -53.69 40.03 -9.22
CA ILE A 112 -53.82 38.63 -8.79
C ILE A 112 -53.91 38.55 -7.25
N GLU A 113 -54.77 37.63 -6.79
CA GLU A 113 -54.78 37.20 -5.42
C GLU A 113 -53.84 35.99 -5.29
N ARG A 114 -52.59 36.30 -4.96
CA ARG A 114 -51.46 35.38 -5.05
C ARG A 114 -51.63 34.11 -4.19
N THR A 115 -52.08 34.25 -2.95
CA THR A 115 -52.26 33.10 -2.05
C THR A 115 -53.26 32.10 -2.58
N SER A 116 -54.42 32.56 -3.02
CA SER A 116 -55.47 31.74 -3.60
C SER A 116 -55.00 31.07 -4.93
N LEU A 117 -54.27 31.83 -5.76
CA LEU A 117 -53.75 31.32 -7.03
C LEU A 117 -52.65 30.27 -6.78
N LEU A 118 -51.78 30.48 -5.79
CA LEU A 118 -50.73 29.55 -5.39
C LEU A 118 -51.34 28.23 -4.89
N GLU A 119 -52.29 28.29 -3.97
CA GLU A 119 -53.00 27.13 -3.46
C GLU A 119 -53.73 26.35 -4.58
N LYS A 120 -54.38 27.09 -5.46
CA LYS A 120 -55.06 26.50 -6.63
C LYS A 120 -54.04 25.73 -7.52
N LYS A 121 -52.89 26.37 -7.84
CA LYS A 121 -51.88 25.73 -8.71
C LYS A 121 -51.20 24.54 -8.03
N GLN A 122 -51.00 24.58 -6.72
CA GLN A 122 -50.53 23.41 -5.95
C GLN A 122 -51.52 22.28 -5.95
N LYS A 123 -52.80 22.55 -5.78
CA LYS A 123 -53.87 21.57 -5.84
C LYS A 123 -54.04 20.96 -7.25
N ASP A 124 -54.00 21.80 -8.27
CA ASP A 124 -54.09 21.37 -9.66
C ASP A 124 -52.90 20.45 -10.02
N LYS A 125 -51.66 20.84 -9.65
CA LYS A 125 -50.43 20.05 -9.82
C LYS A 125 -50.59 18.65 -9.19
N LYS A 126 -51.08 18.58 -7.98
CA LYS A 126 -51.30 17.32 -7.26
C LYS A 126 -52.36 16.44 -7.98
N SER A 127 -53.47 17.04 -8.40
CA SER A 127 -54.55 16.33 -9.11
C SER A 127 -54.06 15.78 -10.44
N PHE A 128 -53.28 16.54 -11.22
CA PHE A 128 -52.72 16.07 -12.49
C PHE A 128 -51.70 14.95 -12.27
N PHE A 129 -50.86 15.04 -11.25
CA PHE A 129 -49.90 13.99 -10.91
C PHE A 129 -50.62 12.68 -10.52
N GLU A 130 -51.66 12.76 -9.70
CA GLU A 130 -52.44 11.60 -9.25
C GLU A 130 -53.26 10.96 -10.41
N SER A 131 -53.48 11.67 -11.52
CA SER A 131 -54.17 11.14 -12.71
C SER A 131 -53.28 10.26 -13.60
N LEU A 132 -51.94 10.35 -13.44
CA LEU A 132 -51.00 9.53 -14.20
C LEU A 132 -50.96 8.08 -13.65
N ASP A 133 -50.62 7.14 -14.50
CA ASP A 133 -50.38 5.77 -14.06
C ASP A 133 -49.13 5.68 -13.16
N LYS A 134 -49.11 4.69 -12.27
CA LYS A 134 -48.02 4.57 -11.26
C LYS A 134 -46.62 4.44 -11.86
N ALA A 135 -46.48 3.74 -13.00
CA ALA A 135 -45.18 3.56 -13.63
C ALA A 135 -44.65 4.89 -14.19
N THR A 136 -45.55 5.68 -14.80
CA THR A 136 -45.22 7.03 -15.28
C THR A 136 -44.90 7.97 -14.14
N GLN A 137 -45.64 7.92 -13.01
CA GLN A 137 -45.35 8.72 -11.83
C GLN A 137 -43.94 8.44 -11.30
N GLU A 138 -43.58 7.16 -11.11
CA GLU A 138 -42.25 6.75 -10.59
C GLU A 138 -41.11 7.21 -11.52
N ILE A 139 -41.26 7.09 -12.83
CA ILE A 139 -40.24 7.52 -13.80
C ILE A 139 -40.08 9.03 -13.81
N LEU A 140 -41.16 9.79 -13.75
CA LEU A 140 -41.12 11.25 -13.75
C LEU A 140 -40.52 11.80 -12.46
N GLU A 141 -40.85 11.21 -11.31
CA GLU A 141 -40.20 11.56 -10.04
C GLU A 141 -38.69 11.28 -10.07
N GLN A 142 -38.29 10.15 -10.64
CA GLN A 142 -36.88 9.81 -10.80
C GLN A 142 -36.15 10.83 -11.70
N ILE A 143 -36.70 11.17 -12.84
CA ILE A 143 -36.13 12.17 -13.76
C ILE A 143 -36.04 13.53 -13.07
N HIS A 144 -37.11 13.98 -12.42
CA HIS A 144 -37.11 15.26 -11.71
C HIS A 144 -36.03 15.34 -10.62
N ASN A 145 -35.88 14.28 -9.86
CA ASN A 145 -34.88 14.19 -8.79
C ASN A 145 -33.44 14.10 -9.33
N LEU A 146 -33.21 13.40 -10.45
CA LEU A 146 -31.90 13.22 -11.05
C LEU A 146 -31.42 14.45 -11.83
N VAL A 147 -32.32 15.14 -12.54
CA VAL A 147 -31.98 16.32 -13.35
C VAL A 147 -31.75 17.56 -12.46
N GLY A 148 -32.45 17.65 -11.31
CA GLY A 148 -32.30 18.77 -10.37
C GLY A 148 -32.58 20.14 -11.00
N GLU A 149 -31.85 21.17 -10.56
CA GLU A 149 -31.96 22.55 -11.10
C GLU A 149 -31.09 22.77 -12.34
N ASN A 150 -30.05 21.98 -12.53
CA ASN A 150 -29.10 22.09 -13.63
C ASN A 150 -29.44 21.10 -14.74
N ASP A 151 -30.11 21.58 -15.78
CA ASP A 151 -30.56 20.78 -16.95
C ASP A 151 -29.89 21.28 -18.24
N PRO A 152 -28.62 20.95 -18.48
CA PRO A 152 -27.87 21.46 -19.64
C PRO A 152 -28.38 20.85 -20.98
N PHE A 153 -29.09 19.74 -20.95
CA PHE A 153 -29.67 19.09 -22.12
C PHE A 153 -31.11 19.48 -22.37
N GLY A 154 -31.74 20.25 -21.49
CA GLY A 154 -33.16 20.60 -21.61
C GLY A 154 -34.08 19.38 -21.48
N ILE A 155 -33.73 18.38 -20.68
CA ILE A 155 -34.45 17.11 -20.53
C ILE A 155 -35.89 17.34 -20.12
N LYS A 156 -36.10 18.23 -19.12
CA LYS A 156 -37.48 18.58 -18.67
C LYS A 156 -38.31 19.12 -19.80
N ASN A 157 -37.75 20.05 -20.58
CA ASN A 157 -38.44 20.60 -21.74
C ASN A 157 -38.71 19.55 -22.83
N ALA A 158 -37.74 18.68 -23.12
CA ALA A 158 -37.90 17.61 -24.10
C ALA A 158 -39.01 16.62 -23.73
N VAL A 159 -39.07 16.25 -22.43
CA VAL A 159 -40.15 15.38 -21.92
C VAL A 159 -41.50 16.08 -22.02
N THR A 160 -41.60 17.36 -21.65
CA THR A 160 -42.84 18.16 -21.76
C THR A 160 -43.30 18.30 -23.22
N GLN A 161 -42.39 18.63 -24.14
CA GLN A 161 -42.71 18.74 -25.58
C GLN A 161 -43.13 17.41 -26.20
N SER A 162 -42.50 16.31 -25.78
CA SER A 162 -42.92 14.98 -26.21
C SER A 162 -44.31 14.61 -25.68
N ALA A 163 -44.67 15.05 -24.49
CA ALA A 163 -46.00 14.89 -23.92
C ALA A 163 -47.07 15.68 -24.72
N ILE A 164 -46.76 16.95 -25.06
CA ILE A 164 -47.66 17.82 -25.82
C ILE A 164 -47.88 17.31 -27.23
N SER A 165 -46.84 16.83 -27.90
CA SER A 165 -46.90 16.33 -29.28
C SER A 165 -47.36 14.89 -29.40
N GLU A 166 -47.47 14.17 -28.30
CA GLU A 166 -47.72 12.72 -28.24
C GLU A 166 -46.72 11.91 -29.06
N LYS A 167 -45.48 12.45 -29.24
CA LYS A 167 -44.40 11.84 -30.00
C LYS A 167 -43.09 11.91 -29.23
N PRO A 168 -42.27 10.85 -29.27
CA PRO A 168 -41.02 10.80 -28.55
C PRO A 168 -39.86 11.60 -29.20
N ASP A 169 -40.12 12.37 -30.26
CA ASP A 169 -39.10 12.99 -31.12
C ASP A 169 -38.13 13.88 -30.34
N CYS A 170 -38.63 14.66 -29.38
CA CYS A 170 -37.82 15.54 -28.57
C CYS A 170 -36.93 14.76 -27.56
N ILE A 171 -37.48 13.70 -26.96
CA ILE A 171 -36.71 12.79 -26.10
C ILE A 171 -35.65 12.06 -26.91
N MET A 172 -35.97 11.59 -28.10
CA MET A 172 -35.02 10.93 -28.99
C MET A 172 -33.90 11.86 -29.46
N ALA A 173 -34.18 13.16 -29.60
CA ALA A 173 -33.15 14.16 -29.89
C ALA A 173 -32.14 14.30 -28.72
N VAL A 174 -32.66 14.38 -27.50
CA VAL A 174 -31.83 14.42 -26.30
C VAL A 174 -31.01 13.14 -26.18
N ILE A 175 -31.60 11.97 -26.38
CA ILE A 175 -30.88 10.68 -26.33
C ILE A 175 -29.74 10.66 -27.37
N ARG A 176 -29.96 11.15 -28.58
CA ARG A 176 -28.92 11.24 -29.63
C ARG A 176 -27.79 12.16 -29.19
N GLU A 177 -28.09 13.32 -28.61
CA GLU A 177 -27.11 14.25 -28.11
C GLU A 177 -26.30 13.64 -26.94
N PHE A 178 -26.94 12.86 -26.07
CA PHE A 178 -26.24 12.08 -25.06
C PHE A 178 -25.19 11.11 -25.65
N PHE A 179 -25.58 10.37 -26.71
CA PHE A 179 -24.65 9.46 -27.38
C PHE A 179 -23.48 10.19 -28.04
N GLU A 180 -23.71 11.38 -28.62
CA GLU A 180 -22.62 12.22 -29.14
C GLU A 180 -21.64 12.64 -28.06
N PHE A 181 -22.12 12.99 -26.88
CA PHE A 181 -21.26 13.30 -25.72
C PHE A 181 -20.57 12.06 -25.15
N PHE A 182 -21.16 10.87 -25.19
CA PHE A 182 -20.46 9.62 -24.88
C PHE A 182 -19.31 9.35 -25.86
N GLU A 183 -19.50 9.59 -27.14
CA GLU A 183 -18.41 9.51 -28.10
C GLU A 183 -17.31 10.55 -27.83
N LEU A 184 -17.71 11.76 -27.44
CA LEU A 184 -16.77 12.80 -27.02
C LEU A 184 -15.95 12.36 -25.79
N VAL A 185 -16.59 11.77 -24.78
CA VAL A 185 -15.91 11.18 -23.62
C VAL A 185 -14.89 10.13 -24.07
N ASN A 186 -15.25 9.26 -24.99
CA ASN A 186 -14.33 8.25 -25.54
C ASN A 186 -13.15 8.90 -26.25
N LYS A 187 -13.36 9.96 -27.05
CA LYS A 187 -12.30 10.72 -27.71
C LYS A 187 -11.35 11.41 -26.71
N LEU A 188 -11.92 11.98 -25.63
CA LEU A 188 -11.14 12.60 -24.56
C LEU A 188 -10.29 11.57 -23.82
N LEU A 189 -10.86 10.40 -23.47
CA LEU A 189 -10.13 9.29 -22.87
C LEU A 189 -9.01 8.79 -23.80
N ASN A 190 -9.30 8.66 -25.07
CA ASN A 190 -8.34 8.26 -26.09
C ASN A 190 -7.14 9.22 -26.13
N ASN A 191 -7.40 10.52 -26.20
CA ASN A 191 -6.35 11.55 -26.20
C ASN A 191 -5.57 11.56 -24.90
N MET A 192 -6.22 11.33 -23.77
CA MET A 192 -5.56 11.18 -22.48
C MET A 192 -4.58 10.01 -22.48
N PHE A 193 -5.02 8.84 -22.94
CA PHE A 193 -4.15 7.67 -23.05
C PHE A 193 -3.00 7.91 -24.02
N ALA A 194 -3.26 8.51 -25.18
CA ALA A 194 -2.21 8.87 -26.15
C ALA A 194 -1.16 9.80 -25.51
N THR A 195 -1.59 10.85 -24.79
CA THR A 195 -0.68 11.77 -24.09
C THR A 195 0.12 11.04 -23.01
N CYS A 196 -0.50 10.12 -22.26
CA CYS A 196 0.21 9.31 -21.25
C CYS A 196 1.24 8.38 -21.91
N LEU A 197 0.90 7.77 -23.04
CA LEU A 197 1.82 6.89 -23.79
C LEU A 197 3.03 7.65 -24.29
N ASP A 198 2.83 8.82 -24.89
CA ASP A 198 3.91 9.67 -25.39
C ASP A 198 4.83 10.15 -24.26
N SER A 199 4.25 10.53 -23.11
CA SER A 199 5.03 11.03 -21.97
C SER A 199 5.80 9.95 -21.21
N THR A 200 5.37 8.69 -21.29
CA THR A 200 5.96 7.57 -20.53
C THR A 200 6.86 6.67 -21.35
N ASN A 201 6.91 6.82 -22.68
CA ASN A 201 7.56 5.90 -23.61
C ASN A 201 7.09 4.43 -23.43
N LEU A 202 5.87 4.22 -22.96
CA LEU A 202 5.37 2.89 -22.59
C LEU A 202 5.45 1.90 -23.76
N ILE A 203 5.10 2.33 -24.97
CA ILE A 203 5.16 1.49 -26.18
C ILE A 203 6.58 1.04 -26.48
N SER A 204 7.57 1.95 -26.35
CA SER A 204 8.98 1.62 -26.58
C SER A 204 9.46 0.57 -25.57
N TYR A 205 9.18 0.78 -24.28
CA TYR A 205 9.53 -0.20 -23.24
C TYR A 205 8.79 -1.53 -23.40
N GLN A 206 7.54 -1.49 -23.87
CA GLN A 206 6.80 -2.71 -24.15
C GLN A 206 7.44 -3.53 -25.28
N ARG A 207 7.85 -2.89 -26.37
CA ARG A 207 8.54 -3.56 -27.48
C ARG A 207 9.90 -4.13 -27.05
N GLU A 208 10.64 -3.38 -26.25
CA GLU A 208 11.89 -3.86 -25.66
C GLU A 208 11.63 -5.08 -24.77
N TYR A 209 10.61 -5.02 -23.92
CA TYR A 209 10.20 -6.13 -23.08
C TYR A 209 9.76 -7.37 -23.88
N GLU A 210 9.01 -7.19 -24.97
CA GLU A 210 8.63 -8.29 -25.87
C GLU A 210 9.83 -8.89 -26.59
N THR A 211 10.78 -8.07 -26.98
CA THR A 211 12.04 -8.55 -27.56
C THR A 211 12.80 -9.42 -26.55
N ILE A 212 12.93 -8.95 -25.31
CA ILE A 212 13.58 -9.71 -24.24
C ILE A 212 12.84 -11.03 -23.94
N ILE A 213 11.50 -11.00 -23.89
CA ILE A 213 10.69 -12.22 -23.64
C ILE A 213 10.74 -13.19 -24.83
N SER A 214 10.80 -12.68 -26.05
CA SER A 214 10.86 -13.50 -27.27
C SER A 214 12.20 -14.20 -27.47
N GLU A 215 13.25 -13.74 -26.80
CA GLU A 215 14.52 -14.46 -26.69
C GLU A 215 14.29 -15.76 -25.89
N LYS A 216 13.71 -16.77 -26.54
CA LYS A 216 13.48 -18.09 -25.95
C LYS A 216 14.83 -18.77 -25.74
N PRO A 217 15.28 -18.98 -24.50
CA PRO A 217 16.52 -19.70 -24.26
C PRO A 217 16.37 -21.14 -24.74
N GLU A 218 17.30 -21.61 -25.55
CA GLU A 218 17.36 -23.01 -25.94
C GLU A 218 17.81 -23.86 -24.76
N PHE A 219 16.93 -24.74 -24.29
CA PHE A 219 17.24 -25.71 -23.25
C PHE A 219 17.74 -26.99 -23.91
N THR A 220 18.92 -27.44 -23.52
CA THR A 220 19.42 -28.78 -23.89
C THR A 220 18.65 -29.85 -23.15
N SER A 221 18.66 -31.09 -23.69
CA SER A 221 18.06 -32.23 -23.00
C SER A 221 18.69 -32.47 -21.62
N GLU A 222 19.95 -32.13 -21.42
CA GLU A 222 20.64 -32.21 -20.14
C GLU A 222 20.11 -31.17 -19.13
N ASP A 223 19.83 -29.93 -19.59
CA ASP A 223 19.26 -28.91 -18.73
C ASP A 223 17.85 -29.29 -18.25
N VAL A 224 17.02 -29.81 -19.16
CA VAL A 224 15.68 -30.31 -18.85
C VAL A 224 15.73 -31.44 -17.83
N LEU A 225 16.57 -32.41 -18.09
CA LEU A 225 16.73 -33.56 -17.20
C LEU A 225 17.29 -33.14 -15.81
N PHE A 226 18.19 -32.16 -15.80
CA PHE A 226 18.77 -31.68 -14.56
C PHE A 226 17.73 -30.98 -13.70
N ILE A 227 16.91 -30.08 -14.29
CA ILE A 227 15.90 -29.35 -13.52
C ILE A 227 14.78 -30.28 -13.04
N GLU A 228 14.37 -31.26 -13.90
CA GLU A 228 13.38 -32.25 -13.53
C GLU A 228 13.85 -33.05 -12.31
N LYS A 229 15.08 -33.56 -12.34
CA LYS A 229 15.68 -34.26 -11.19
C LYS A 229 15.81 -33.37 -9.97
N PHE A 230 16.23 -32.10 -10.16
CA PHE A 230 16.38 -31.15 -9.07
C PHE A 230 15.04 -30.86 -8.39
N VAL A 231 14.00 -30.57 -9.17
CA VAL A 231 12.68 -30.28 -8.62
C VAL A 231 12.06 -31.50 -7.96
N ASN A 232 12.14 -32.68 -8.62
CA ASN A 232 11.59 -33.92 -8.06
C ASN A 232 12.29 -34.37 -6.77
N ASN A 233 13.54 -34.00 -6.55
CA ASN A 233 14.23 -34.23 -5.29
C ASN A 233 13.85 -33.24 -4.20
N CYS A 234 13.16 -32.17 -4.55
CA CYS A 234 12.83 -31.09 -3.65
C CYS A 234 11.35 -31.01 -3.24
N ILE A 235 10.47 -31.61 -4.03
CA ILE A 235 9.04 -31.68 -3.78
C ILE A 235 8.59 -33.14 -3.72
N ASP A 236 7.53 -33.42 -2.96
CA ASP A 236 6.98 -34.78 -2.81
C ASP A 236 6.13 -35.26 -4.00
N ARG A 237 6.12 -34.49 -5.08
CA ARG A 237 5.33 -34.75 -6.27
C ARG A 237 6.23 -34.83 -7.49
N ARG A 238 5.92 -35.81 -8.36
CA ARG A 238 6.67 -35.99 -9.60
C ARG A 238 6.18 -34.97 -10.64
N ILE A 239 7.11 -34.16 -11.12
CA ILE A 239 6.94 -33.32 -12.30
C ILE A 239 7.66 -33.95 -13.49
N GLU A 240 7.12 -33.75 -14.68
CA GLU A 240 7.70 -34.14 -15.94
C GLU A 240 7.72 -32.93 -16.88
N LEU A 241 8.82 -32.81 -17.62
CA LEU A 241 9.02 -31.75 -18.59
C LEU A 241 8.90 -32.34 -19.99
N GLN A 242 7.92 -31.85 -20.75
CA GLN A 242 7.70 -32.27 -22.12
C GLN A 242 7.76 -31.05 -23.05
N ARG A 243 7.94 -31.31 -24.36
CA ARG A 243 7.82 -30.27 -25.38
C ARG A 243 6.46 -30.42 -26.07
N ASP A 244 5.74 -29.31 -26.21
CA ASP A 244 4.52 -29.26 -27.01
C ASP A 244 4.82 -29.39 -28.52
N SER A 245 3.77 -29.42 -29.33
CA SER A 245 3.88 -29.48 -30.80
C SER A 245 4.58 -28.24 -31.41
N ASN A 246 4.67 -27.15 -30.66
CA ASN A 246 5.34 -25.91 -31.07
C ASN A 246 6.77 -25.81 -30.53
N GLY A 247 7.28 -26.86 -29.88
CA GLY A 247 8.60 -26.91 -29.27
C GLY A 247 8.72 -26.17 -27.94
N ASN A 248 7.61 -25.63 -27.38
CA ASN A 248 7.65 -24.97 -26.07
C ASN A 248 7.76 -26.02 -24.97
N LEU A 249 8.47 -25.65 -23.90
CA LEU A 249 8.61 -26.51 -22.73
C LEU A 249 7.30 -26.47 -21.92
N GLU A 250 6.70 -27.64 -21.70
CA GLU A 250 5.54 -27.80 -20.83
C GLU A 250 5.92 -28.54 -19.55
N LEU A 251 5.44 -28.02 -18.42
CA LEU A 251 5.55 -28.65 -17.13
C LEU A 251 4.27 -29.42 -16.83
N LEU A 252 4.39 -30.72 -16.58
CA LEU A 252 3.29 -31.59 -16.19
C LEU A 252 3.42 -31.96 -14.71
N LEU A 253 2.33 -31.88 -13.97
CA LEU A 253 2.18 -32.44 -12.64
C LEU A 253 1.24 -33.64 -12.73
N GLY A 254 1.82 -34.83 -12.91
CA GLY A 254 1.07 -36.01 -13.36
C GLY A 254 0.51 -35.80 -14.77
N GLN A 255 -0.83 -35.78 -14.92
CA GLN A 255 -1.48 -35.55 -16.23
C GLN A 255 -1.93 -34.08 -16.45
N LYS A 256 -1.69 -33.18 -15.48
CA LYS A 256 -2.16 -31.77 -15.55
C LYS A 256 -1.04 -30.86 -15.97
N LYS A 257 -1.35 -29.92 -16.86
CA LYS A 257 -0.43 -28.86 -17.26
C LYS A 257 -0.34 -27.78 -16.19
N PHE A 258 0.84 -27.52 -15.65
CA PHE A 258 1.06 -26.54 -14.59
C PHE A 258 0.73 -25.11 -15.02
N LEU A 259 1.08 -24.74 -16.25
CA LEU A 259 0.98 -23.36 -16.74
C LEU A 259 -0.45 -22.95 -17.17
N ASN A 260 -1.35 -23.89 -17.40
CA ASN A 260 -2.71 -23.64 -17.88
C ASN A 260 -3.78 -23.86 -16.81
N GLU A 261 -3.39 -24.20 -15.59
CA GLU A 261 -4.30 -24.42 -14.47
C GLU A 261 -4.29 -23.23 -13.51
N GLU A 262 -5.44 -22.88 -12.96
CA GLU A 262 -5.48 -21.93 -11.86
C GLU A 262 -4.74 -22.49 -10.64
N ARG A 263 -3.94 -21.66 -9.96
CA ARG A 263 -3.12 -22.06 -8.81
C ARG A 263 -3.88 -22.88 -7.75
N LYS A 264 -5.15 -22.55 -7.51
CA LYS A 264 -6.01 -23.27 -6.55
C LYS A 264 -6.34 -24.71 -6.95
N ASN A 265 -6.23 -25.06 -8.24
CA ASN A 265 -6.52 -26.39 -8.77
C ASN A 265 -5.29 -27.30 -8.79
N LEU A 266 -4.10 -26.75 -8.50
CA LEU A 266 -2.86 -27.50 -8.36
C LEU A 266 -2.79 -28.06 -6.94
N SER A 267 -2.58 -29.36 -6.82
CA SER A 267 -2.43 -30.03 -5.51
C SER A 267 -1.02 -29.78 -4.92
N LEU A 268 -0.53 -28.54 -4.97
CA LEU A 268 0.76 -28.08 -4.48
C LEU A 268 0.57 -26.98 -3.45
N SER A 269 1.42 -26.97 -2.42
CA SER A 269 1.52 -25.85 -1.52
C SER A 269 2.03 -24.60 -2.24
N ASN A 270 1.78 -23.42 -1.69
CA ASN A 270 2.30 -22.16 -2.24
C ASN A 270 3.85 -22.17 -2.32
N GLY A 271 4.51 -22.76 -1.32
CA GLY A 271 5.96 -22.90 -1.30
C GLY A 271 6.49 -23.76 -2.45
N GLU A 272 5.84 -24.91 -2.73
CA GLU A 272 6.20 -25.78 -3.85
C GLU A 272 5.98 -25.10 -5.20
N GLN A 273 4.85 -24.40 -5.37
CA GLN A 273 4.56 -23.66 -6.60
C GLN A 273 5.60 -22.56 -6.86
N ASN A 274 5.95 -21.80 -5.84
CA ASN A 274 6.96 -20.76 -5.93
C ASN A 274 8.35 -21.38 -6.22
N PHE A 275 8.67 -22.51 -5.58
CA PHE A 275 9.93 -23.22 -5.81
C PHE A 275 10.08 -23.69 -7.25
N ILE A 276 9.05 -24.28 -7.81
CA ILE A 276 9.02 -24.67 -9.23
C ILE A 276 9.23 -23.44 -10.11
N SER A 277 8.46 -22.38 -9.88
CA SER A 277 8.51 -21.16 -10.68
C SER A 277 9.92 -20.54 -10.69
N ILE A 278 10.54 -20.35 -9.52
CA ILE A 278 11.88 -19.78 -9.45
C ILE A 278 12.94 -20.69 -10.07
N SER A 279 12.77 -22.02 -9.97
CA SER A 279 13.70 -22.98 -10.60
C SER A 279 13.71 -22.82 -12.12
N PHE A 280 12.56 -22.58 -12.73
CA PHE A 280 12.47 -22.28 -14.17
C PHE A 280 13.05 -20.91 -14.53
N GLU A 281 12.80 -19.88 -13.74
CA GLU A 281 13.37 -18.57 -13.99
C GLU A 281 14.90 -18.58 -13.87
N LEU A 282 15.47 -19.34 -12.92
CA LEU A 282 16.91 -19.53 -12.83
C LEU A 282 17.49 -20.29 -14.04
N LEU A 283 16.75 -21.26 -14.57
CA LEU A 283 17.17 -21.97 -15.79
C LEU A 283 17.16 -21.03 -17.01
N LYS A 284 16.12 -20.22 -17.17
CA LYS A 284 16.07 -19.16 -18.19
C LYS A 284 17.25 -18.21 -18.04
N ALA A 285 17.46 -17.66 -16.83
CA ALA A 285 18.54 -16.75 -16.53
C ALA A 285 19.92 -17.32 -16.85
N LYS A 286 20.14 -18.64 -16.67
CA LYS A 286 21.36 -19.34 -17.09
C LYS A 286 21.62 -19.21 -18.59
N LYS A 287 20.56 -19.26 -19.42
CA LYS A 287 20.67 -19.31 -20.89
C LYS A 287 20.66 -17.95 -21.57
N VAL A 288 20.11 -16.93 -20.94
CA VAL A 288 20.11 -15.56 -21.47
C VAL A 288 21.55 -15.08 -21.67
N GLN A 289 21.81 -14.30 -22.72
CA GLN A 289 23.16 -13.79 -23.02
C GLN A 289 23.66 -12.73 -22.02
N ALA A 290 22.78 -12.22 -21.15
CA ALA A 290 23.15 -11.26 -20.11
C ALA A 290 24.29 -11.80 -19.24
N LYS A 291 25.32 -10.98 -19.01
CA LYS A 291 26.47 -11.33 -18.16
C LYS A 291 26.17 -11.18 -16.68
N VAL A 292 25.22 -10.31 -16.33
CA VAL A 292 24.83 -9.99 -14.95
C VAL A 292 23.36 -10.37 -14.77
N ILE A 293 23.06 -11.08 -13.70
CA ILE A 293 21.70 -11.44 -13.27
C ILE A 293 21.42 -10.73 -11.96
N VAL A 294 20.28 -10.05 -11.89
CA VAL A 294 19.79 -9.42 -10.65
C VAL A 294 18.63 -10.25 -10.12
N LEU A 295 18.71 -10.62 -8.84
CA LEU A 295 17.67 -11.33 -8.11
C LEU A 295 17.24 -10.46 -6.93
N ASP A 296 15.96 -10.11 -6.90
CA ASP A 296 15.36 -9.30 -5.84
C ASP A 296 14.62 -10.22 -4.87
N ASP A 297 15.13 -10.28 -3.66
CA ASP A 297 14.61 -11.02 -2.51
C ASP A 297 14.17 -12.47 -2.81
N PRO A 298 15.08 -13.31 -3.32
CA PRO A 298 14.72 -14.60 -3.91
C PRO A 298 14.25 -15.65 -2.90
N ILE A 299 14.33 -15.39 -1.58
CA ILE A 299 14.00 -16.40 -0.54
C ILE A 299 12.89 -15.99 0.43
N SER A 300 12.38 -14.77 0.41
CA SER A 300 11.44 -14.24 1.43
C SER A 300 10.10 -14.99 1.47
N SER A 301 9.66 -15.51 0.34
CA SER A 301 8.39 -16.26 0.25
C SER A 301 8.48 -17.76 0.56
N PHE A 302 9.64 -18.22 1.06
CA PHE A 302 9.89 -19.66 1.27
C PHE A 302 10.08 -20.03 2.73
N ASP A 303 9.61 -21.24 3.07
CA ASP A 303 9.94 -21.89 4.34
C ASP A 303 11.42 -22.29 4.41
N SER A 304 11.94 -22.48 5.62
CA SER A 304 13.37 -22.72 5.88
C SER A 304 13.97 -23.83 5.02
N ILE A 305 13.22 -24.90 4.76
CA ILE A 305 13.68 -26.04 3.93
C ILE A 305 13.90 -25.60 2.48
N TYR A 306 12.98 -24.81 1.93
CA TYR A 306 13.06 -24.35 0.56
C TYR A 306 14.10 -23.23 0.38
N LYS A 307 14.30 -22.37 1.38
CA LYS A 307 15.35 -21.32 1.34
C LYS A 307 16.71 -21.89 0.95
N ASN A 308 17.14 -22.95 1.64
CA ASN A 308 18.45 -23.58 1.35
C ASN A 308 18.51 -24.20 -0.07
N LYS A 309 17.42 -24.83 -0.52
CA LYS A 309 17.32 -25.41 -1.86
C LYS A 309 17.40 -24.34 -2.95
N ILE A 310 16.75 -23.19 -2.75
CA ILE A 310 16.79 -22.06 -3.69
C ILE A 310 18.19 -21.46 -3.74
N VAL A 311 18.84 -21.23 -2.60
CA VAL A 311 20.23 -20.73 -2.58
C VAL A 311 21.18 -21.68 -3.30
N TYR A 312 21.02 -22.97 -3.08
CA TYR A 312 21.78 -23.97 -3.83
C TYR A 312 21.53 -23.87 -5.34
N ALA A 313 20.26 -23.70 -5.76
CA ALA A 313 19.89 -23.53 -7.15
C ALA A 313 20.53 -22.26 -7.76
N ILE A 314 20.45 -21.13 -7.07
CA ILE A 314 21.07 -19.86 -7.49
C ILE A 314 22.57 -20.08 -7.74
N VAL A 315 23.28 -20.64 -6.77
CA VAL A 315 24.73 -20.88 -6.87
C VAL A 315 25.07 -21.84 -8.02
N LYS A 316 24.27 -22.87 -8.25
CA LYS A 316 24.55 -23.91 -9.27
C LYS A 316 24.14 -23.49 -10.68
N PHE A 317 22.94 -22.92 -10.85
CA PHE A 317 22.46 -22.54 -12.18
C PHE A 317 23.18 -21.30 -12.74
N LEU A 318 23.53 -20.36 -11.88
CA LEU A 318 24.12 -19.08 -12.27
C LEU A 318 25.63 -19.00 -12.01
N ASN A 319 26.32 -20.12 -11.84
CA ASN A 319 27.75 -20.17 -11.49
C ASN A 319 28.69 -19.48 -12.52
N GLN A 320 28.24 -19.32 -13.76
CA GLN A 320 28.99 -18.68 -14.84
C GLN A 320 28.58 -17.21 -15.07
N LYS A 321 27.66 -16.69 -14.26
CA LYS A 321 27.13 -15.32 -14.37
C LYS A 321 27.56 -14.49 -13.17
N SER A 322 27.79 -13.20 -13.39
CA SER A 322 27.85 -12.26 -12.28
C SER A 322 26.46 -12.08 -11.70
N GLN A 323 26.36 -12.12 -10.38
CA GLN A 323 25.06 -12.06 -9.68
C GLN A 323 25.00 -10.87 -8.75
N ILE A 324 23.88 -10.16 -8.78
CA ILE A 324 23.52 -9.14 -7.78
C ILE A 324 22.29 -9.66 -7.06
N LEU A 325 22.43 -9.94 -5.77
CA LEU A 325 21.34 -10.42 -4.92
C LEU A 325 20.91 -9.28 -4.01
N LEU A 326 19.69 -8.81 -4.16
CA LEU A 326 19.08 -7.83 -3.27
C LEU A 326 18.27 -8.59 -2.22
N THR A 327 18.43 -8.24 -0.96
CA THR A 327 17.66 -8.87 0.12
C THR A 327 17.63 -7.98 1.36
N HIS A 328 16.55 -8.07 2.11
CA HIS A 328 16.44 -7.55 3.47
C HIS A 328 16.56 -8.67 4.52
N ASN A 329 16.83 -9.92 4.10
CA ASN A 329 16.87 -11.08 4.98
C ASN A 329 18.31 -11.60 5.15
N THR A 330 18.80 -11.55 6.38
CA THR A 330 20.14 -12.05 6.73
C THR A 330 20.32 -13.56 6.55
N ASP A 331 19.22 -14.34 6.54
CA ASP A 331 19.29 -15.79 6.27
C ASP A 331 19.90 -16.06 4.89
N LEU A 332 19.58 -15.24 3.86
CA LEU A 332 20.16 -15.42 2.53
C LEU A 332 21.68 -15.30 2.56
N ILE A 333 22.20 -14.33 3.30
CA ILE A 333 23.66 -14.09 3.42
C ILE A 333 24.32 -15.29 4.09
N THR A 334 23.73 -15.81 5.16
CA THR A 334 24.22 -16.98 5.89
C THR A 334 24.17 -18.24 5.03
N LEU A 335 23.09 -18.46 4.31
CA LEU A 335 22.95 -19.62 3.41
C LEU A 335 23.91 -19.57 2.23
N LEU A 336 24.17 -18.37 1.66
CA LEU A 336 25.17 -18.18 0.61
C LEU A 336 26.58 -18.52 1.11
N GLU A 337 26.94 -18.05 2.30
CA GLU A 337 28.23 -18.37 2.90
C GLU A 337 28.41 -19.86 3.13
N HIS A 338 27.37 -20.56 3.60
CA HIS A 338 27.40 -22.02 3.78
C HIS A 338 27.55 -22.78 2.45
N GLN A 339 26.94 -22.28 1.36
CA GLN A 339 27.02 -22.92 0.04
C GLN A 339 28.33 -22.60 -0.68
N ARG A 340 28.89 -21.42 -0.48
CA ARG A 340 30.09 -20.95 -1.18
C ARG A 340 30.82 -19.88 -0.37
N SER A 341 31.58 -20.35 0.61
CA SER A 341 32.31 -19.48 1.56
C SER A 341 33.17 -18.42 0.86
N GLN A 342 33.14 -17.21 1.38
CA GLN A 342 33.94 -16.05 0.98
C GLN A 342 33.86 -15.64 -0.51
N SER A 343 32.79 -16.05 -1.21
CA SER A 343 32.68 -15.89 -2.65
C SER A 343 31.92 -14.63 -3.09
N PHE A 344 31.41 -13.85 -2.18
CA PHE A 344 30.62 -12.64 -2.47
C PHE A 344 31.10 -11.44 -1.67
N ASN A 345 30.79 -10.24 -2.18
CA ASN A 345 30.96 -8.98 -1.48
C ASN A 345 29.60 -8.51 -0.99
N LEU A 346 29.57 -7.99 0.24
CA LEU A 346 28.36 -7.45 0.85
C LEU A 346 28.36 -5.93 0.75
N TYR A 347 27.22 -5.37 0.43
CA TYR A 347 26.95 -3.93 0.38
C TYR A 347 25.67 -3.61 1.12
N LEU A 348 25.68 -2.54 1.90
CA LEU A 348 24.43 -1.94 2.40
C LEU A 348 23.91 -0.97 1.33
N LEU A 349 22.70 -1.21 0.84
CA LEU A 349 22.03 -0.27 -0.06
C LEU A 349 21.29 0.78 0.76
N ASN A 350 21.74 2.02 0.64
CA ASN A 350 21.01 3.16 1.18
C ASN A 350 20.16 3.78 0.04
N ASN A 351 18.84 3.71 0.16
CA ASN A 351 17.88 4.25 -0.79
C ASN A 351 16.79 5.03 -0.04
N SER A 352 17.19 6.16 0.56
CA SER A 352 16.32 7.00 1.37
C SER A 352 16.08 8.33 0.67
N PHE A 353 14.83 8.79 0.66
CA PHE A 353 14.48 10.07 0.05
C PHE A 353 15.10 11.23 0.84
N GLY A 354 15.84 12.10 0.15
CA GLY A 354 16.46 13.28 0.76
C GLY A 354 17.84 13.04 1.40
N GLU A 355 18.38 11.81 1.36
CA GLU A 355 19.69 11.45 1.86
C GLU A 355 20.65 11.04 0.74
N ARG A 356 21.95 10.88 1.08
CA ARG A 356 22.94 10.38 0.13
C ARG A 356 22.68 8.89 -0.14
N ASN A 357 22.14 8.59 -1.29
CA ASN A 357 21.86 7.24 -1.75
C ASN A 357 23.07 6.56 -2.36
N GLY A 358 23.12 5.26 -2.32
CA GLY A 358 24.12 4.43 -2.96
C GLY A 358 24.47 3.16 -2.20
N PHE A 359 25.53 2.50 -2.66
CA PHE A 359 26.06 1.30 -2.05
C PHE A 359 27.20 1.65 -1.08
N VAL A 360 27.04 1.22 0.16
CA VAL A 360 28.09 1.30 1.19
C VAL A 360 28.74 -0.07 1.29
N SER A 361 30.03 -0.15 1.04
CA SER A 361 30.77 -1.42 1.12
C SER A 361 30.86 -1.88 2.57
N VAL A 362 30.50 -3.13 2.81
CA VAL A 362 30.67 -3.80 4.11
C VAL A 362 32.02 -4.51 4.10
N THR A 363 32.83 -4.29 5.13
CA THR A 363 34.15 -4.92 5.23
C THR A 363 34.03 -6.42 5.44
N LYS A 364 35.06 -7.18 5.07
CA LYS A 364 35.05 -8.65 5.32
C LYS A 364 35.01 -8.97 6.81
N GLU A 365 35.61 -8.12 7.64
CA GLU A 365 35.55 -8.24 9.11
C GLU A 365 34.10 -8.09 9.58
N GLU A 366 33.41 -7.04 9.18
CA GLU A 366 32.01 -6.83 9.55
C GLU A 366 31.09 -7.93 8.98
N GLN A 367 31.33 -8.39 7.74
CA GLN A 367 30.62 -9.52 7.16
C GLN A 367 30.74 -10.77 8.03
N CYS A 368 31.93 -11.04 8.62
CA CYS A 368 32.11 -12.14 9.57
C CYS A 368 31.31 -11.97 10.86
N LEU A 369 31.15 -10.73 11.37
CA LEU A 369 30.31 -10.48 12.55
C LEU A 369 28.83 -10.78 12.29
N LEU A 370 28.35 -10.48 11.09
CA LEU A 370 26.98 -10.79 10.68
C LEU A 370 26.75 -12.29 10.52
N LEU A 371 27.74 -13.02 10.00
CA LEU A 371 27.61 -14.44 9.64
C LEU A 371 27.84 -15.39 10.82
N TYR A 372 28.75 -15.04 11.73
CA TYR A 372 29.25 -15.95 12.77
C TYR A 372 29.07 -15.35 14.16
N MET A 373 28.11 -15.90 14.90
CA MET A 373 27.77 -15.43 16.25
C MET A 373 28.97 -15.45 17.22
N ASN A 374 29.82 -16.47 17.13
CA ASN A 374 31.04 -16.53 17.94
C ASN A 374 31.98 -15.35 17.63
N LYS A 375 32.11 -14.96 16.37
CA LYS A 375 32.91 -13.79 15.98
C LYS A 375 32.30 -12.49 16.47
N LEU A 376 30.97 -12.39 16.47
CA LEU A 376 30.28 -11.24 17.04
C LEU A 376 30.53 -11.14 18.57
N VAL A 377 30.43 -12.25 19.28
CA VAL A 377 30.69 -12.31 20.72
C VAL A 377 32.17 -12.00 21.03
N ASP A 378 33.10 -12.57 20.24
CA ASP A 378 34.55 -12.25 20.38
C ASP A 378 34.81 -10.76 20.12
N PHE A 379 34.15 -10.17 19.13
CA PHE A 379 34.25 -8.74 18.86
C PHE A 379 33.73 -7.88 20.03
N PHE A 380 32.61 -8.26 20.63
CA PHE A 380 32.09 -7.57 21.81
C PHE A 380 33.03 -7.72 23.00
N ARG A 381 33.74 -8.84 23.14
CA ARG A 381 34.69 -9.09 24.20
C ARG A 381 35.98 -8.23 24.07
N ASP A 382 36.54 -8.22 22.86
CA ASP A 382 37.92 -7.71 22.68
C ASP A 382 37.99 -6.58 21.61
N GLY A 383 37.23 -6.67 20.53
CA GLY A 383 37.40 -5.83 19.35
C GLY A 383 36.70 -4.47 19.40
N VAL A 384 35.53 -4.40 20.04
CA VAL A 384 34.68 -3.20 20.00
C VAL A 384 35.33 -1.98 20.62
N LYS A 385 36.18 -2.17 21.63
CA LYS A 385 36.87 -1.10 22.38
C LYS A 385 37.69 -0.19 21.47
N GLU A 386 38.30 -0.74 20.44
CA GLU A 386 39.17 0.00 19.51
C GLU A 386 38.40 0.91 18.54
N VAL A 387 37.13 0.62 18.33
CA VAL A 387 36.29 1.31 17.34
C VAL A 387 35.16 2.12 17.97
N LEU A 388 35.08 2.12 19.28
CA LEU A 388 34.05 2.78 20.06
C LEU A 388 34.17 4.31 19.96
N LYS A 389 33.08 5.01 19.69
CA LYS A 389 32.98 6.46 19.64
C LYS A 389 32.18 7.03 20.81
N ASP A 390 31.12 6.33 21.23
CA ASP A 390 30.28 6.73 22.36
C ASP A 390 30.01 5.52 23.27
N GLU A 391 30.74 5.44 24.36
CA GLU A 391 30.68 4.32 25.33
C GLU A 391 29.30 4.21 26.00
N TYR A 392 28.73 5.37 26.35
CA TYR A 392 27.45 5.42 27.04
C TYR A 392 26.31 4.89 26.13
N LYS A 393 26.19 5.46 24.92
CA LYS A 393 25.16 5.04 23.96
C LYS A 393 25.37 3.60 23.53
N TYR A 394 26.61 3.14 23.39
CA TYR A 394 26.90 1.74 23.10
C TYR A 394 26.36 0.80 24.17
N LEU A 395 26.68 1.04 25.44
CA LEU A 395 26.23 0.18 26.53
C LEU A 395 24.71 0.19 26.67
N VAL A 396 24.07 1.36 26.49
CA VAL A 396 22.61 1.44 26.51
C VAL A 396 22.01 0.69 25.33
N ALA A 397 22.56 0.81 24.12
CA ALA A 397 22.08 0.05 22.94
C ALA A 397 22.27 -1.46 23.14
N MET A 398 23.26 -1.89 23.92
CA MET A 398 23.48 -3.32 24.19
C MET A 398 22.52 -3.92 25.22
N VAL A 399 21.75 -3.12 25.96
CA VAL A 399 20.86 -3.62 27.03
C VAL A 399 19.88 -4.72 26.53
N PRO A 400 19.15 -4.57 25.43
CA PRO A 400 18.24 -5.62 24.94
C PRO A 400 18.98 -6.91 24.57
N PHE A 401 20.14 -6.80 23.93
CA PHE A 401 20.96 -7.94 23.58
C PHE A 401 21.54 -8.62 24.84
N MET A 402 22.12 -7.87 25.75
CA MET A 402 22.71 -8.39 27.01
C MET A 402 21.64 -9.11 27.83
N ARG A 403 20.44 -8.59 27.91
CA ARG A 403 19.31 -9.26 28.61
C ARG A 403 19.00 -10.63 28.00
N SER A 404 18.90 -10.71 26.69
CA SER A 404 18.63 -11.98 26.01
C SER A 404 19.82 -12.94 26.10
N PHE A 405 21.03 -12.42 25.97
CA PHE A 405 22.26 -13.19 26.11
C PHE A 405 22.48 -13.73 27.54
N SER A 406 22.11 -12.96 28.58
CA SER A 406 22.14 -13.40 29.98
C SER A 406 21.19 -14.59 30.24
N GLN A 407 20.07 -14.66 29.53
CA GLN A 407 19.16 -15.80 29.59
C GLN A 407 19.79 -17.08 28.99
N ILE A 408 20.48 -16.94 27.85
CA ILE A 408 21.19 -18.06 27.22
C ILE A 408 22.34 -18.58 28.13
N LEU A 409 23.05 -17.65 28.76
CA LEU A 409 24.13 -17.98 29.72
C LEU A 409 23.61 -18.45 31.08
N ASN A 410 22.30 -18.57 31.27
CA ASN A 410 21.65 -18.94 32.53
C ASN A 410 22.09 -18.04 33.73
N LYS A 411 22.11 -16.72 33.52
CA LYS A 411 22.43 -15.69 34.51
C LYS A 411 21.15 -14.91 34.89
N PRO A 412 20.24 -15.49 35.70
CA PRO A 412 18.91 -14.91 35.97
C PRO A 412 19.00 -13.56 36.70
N LYS A 413 20.00 -13.36 37.58
CA LYS A 413 20.21 -12.09 38.27
C LYS A 413 20.43 -10.92 37.33
N ILE A 414 21.31 -11.07 36.36
CA ILE A 414 21.60 -10.05 35.33
C ILE A 414 20.38 -9.81 34.47
N LYS A 415 19.68 -10.90 34.08
CA LYS A 415 18.42 -10.78 33.32
C LYS A 415 17.41 -9.92 34.05
N ASP A 416 17.20 -10.15 35.34
CA ASP A 416 16.22 -9.41 36.15
C ASP A 416 16.63 -7.94 36.34
N GLU A 417 17.91 -7.66 36.58
CA GLU A 417 18.46 -6.30 36.68
C GLU A 417 18.22 -5.54 35.35
N LEU A 418 18.60 -6.12 34.21
CA LEU A 418 18.40 -5.50 32.90
C LEU A 418 16.92 -5.35 32.55
N THR A 419 16.08 -6.33 32.90
CA THR A 419 14.64 -6.24 32.73
C THR A 419 14.07 -5.04 33.49
N GLY A 420 14.62 -4.72 34.67
CA GLY A 420 14.19 -3.58 35.47
C GLY A 420 14.36 -2.22 34.79
N ILE A 421 15.32 -2.06 33.87
CA ILE A 421 15.52 -0.84 33.08
C ILE A 421 14.95 -0.93 31.64
N MET A 422 14.43 -2.09 31.24
CA MET A 422 13.80 -2.28 29.91
C MET A 422 12.32 -1.91 29.87
N HIS A 423 11.77 -1.46 30.98
CA HIS A 423 10.41 -0.97 31.08
C HIS A 423 10.38 0.50 31.48
N GLY A 424 9.59 1.32 30.80
CA GLY A 424 9.48 2.75 31.05
C GLY A 424 9.02 3.15 32.46
N TYR A 425 8.53 2.19 33.24
CA TYR A 425 8.13 2.33 34.64
C TYR A 425 9.15 1.73 35.62
N GLY A 426 10.32 1.30 35.14
CA GLY A 426 11.39 0.78 35.97
C GLY A 426 11.98 1.86 36.87
N THR A 427 12.31 1.50 38.09
CA THR A 427 12.91 2.41 39.10
C THR A 427 14.34 2.03 39.50
N ASN A 428 14.86 0.97 38.89
CA ASN A 428 16.18 0.44 39.21
C ASN A 428 17.26 1.24 38.49
N THR A 429 18.46 1.23 39.08
CA THR A 429 19.71 1.64 38.42
C THR A 429 20.57 0.41 38.20
N VAL A 430 21.25 0.33 37.07
CA VAL A 430 22.10 -0.81 36.72
C VAL A 430 23.47 -0.30 36.29
N ASP A 431 24.52 -0.90 36.83
CA ASP A 431 25.90 -0.69 36.34
C ASP A 431 26.13 -1.51 35.08
N LEU A 432 25.93 -0.86 33.91
CA LEU A 432 26.04 -1.51 32.61
C LEU A 432 27.49 -1.99 32.32
N THR A 433 28.49 -1.30 32.85
CA THR A 433 29.90 -1.72 32.71
C THR A 433 30.16 -3.04 33.45
N GLN A 434 29.66 -3.16 34.69
CA GLN A 434 29.81 -4.39 35.45
C GLN A 434 29.06 -5.54 34.75
N VAL A 435 27.81 -5.33 34.34
CA VAL A 435 27.01 -6.31 33.64
C VAL A 435 27.68 -6.78 32.33
N TYR A 436 28.19 -5.83 31.54
CA TYR A 436 28.88 -6.13 30.30
C TYR A 436 30.12 -6.99 30.55
N ASN A 437 30.97 -6.57 31.47
CA ASN A 437 32.21 -7.30 31.82
C ASN A 437 31.91 -8.72 32.32
N GLU A 438 30.85 -8.90 33.10
CA GLU A 438 30.46 -10.21 33.60
C GLU A 438 29.87 -11.12 32.48
N LEU A 439 29.11 -10.55 31.54
CA LEU A 439 28.53 -11.34 30.45
C LEU A 439 29.55 -11.76 29.42
N PHE A 440 30.46 -10.88 29.04
CA PHE A 440 31.45 -11.13 28.00
C PHE A 440 32.80 -11.60 28.56
N GLU A 441 32.92 -11.77 29.89
CA GLU A 441 34.16 -12.21 30.57
C GLU A 441 35.38 -11.34 30.20
N CYS A 442 35.22 -10.02 30.25
CA CYS A 442 36.22 -9.06 29.81
C CYS A 442 36.38 -7.92 30.82
N SER A 443 37.36 -7.05 30.56
CA SER A 443 37.56 -5.78 31.27
C SER A 443 37.33 -4.64 30.27
N PHE A 444 36.08 -4.37 29.97
CA PHE A 444 35.69 -3.45 28.88
C PHE A 444 36.11 -2.01 29.19
N LEU A 445 35.68 -1.49 30.32
CA LEU A 445 35.98 -0.13 30.79
C LEU A 445 36.43 -0.14 32.25
N SER A 446 37.25 0.84 32.61
CA SER A 446 37.66 1.06 34.00
C SER A 446 36.66 1.90 34.81
N LYS A 447 35.79 2.67 34.12
CA LYS A 447 34.82 3.56 34.76
C LYS A 447 33.43 2.90 34.74
N SER A 448 32.79 2.83 35.89
CA SER A 448 31.43 2.39 36.06
C SER A 448 30.45 3.37 35.38
N ILE A 449 29.53 2.83 34.54
CA ILE A 449 28.43 3.56 33.90
C ILE A 449 27.14 3.02 34.48
N ILE A 450 26.60 3.75 35.45
CA ILE A 450 25.33 3.43 36.11
C ILE A 450 24.20 4.14 35.35
N VAL A 451 23.15 3.41 34.99
CA VAL A 451 22.08 3.92 34.16
C VAL A 451 20.72 3.60 34.78
N SER A 452 19.83 4.58 34.77
CA SER A 452 18.42 4.46 35.09
C SER A 452 17.55 4.64 33.80
N VAL A 453 16.25 4.39 33.92
CA VAL A 453 15.29 4.68 32.83
C VAL A 453 15.31 6.16 32.47
N ASP A 454 15.43 7.05 33.46
CA ASP A 454 15.43 8.49 33.21
C ASP A 454 16.68 8.94 32.46
N ASP A 455 17.85 8.41 32.79
CA ASP A 455 19.07 8.68 32.04
C ASP A 455 18.98 8.26 30.57
N ILE A 456 18.31 7.14 30.29
CA ILE A 456 18.07 6.69 28.90
C ILE A 456 17.09 7.63 28.18
N LEU A 457 16.07 8.12 28.87
CA LEU A 457 15.08 9.03 28.31
C LEU A 457 15.58 10.46 28.08
N ASP A 458 16.70 10.81 28.68
CA ASP A 458 17.40 12.10 28.50
C ASP A 458 18.44 12.08 27.37
N ILE A 459 18.62 10.94 26.69
CA ILE A 459 19.53 10.82 25.54
C ILE A 459 19.05 11.73 24.40
N ASP A 460 19.97 12.56 23.90
CA ASP A 460 19.73 13.38 22.72
C ASP A 460 19.84 12.56 21.43
N PHE A 461 18.90 12.77 20.52
CA PHE A 461 18.75 12.03 19.25
C PHE A 461 19.27 12.82 18.03
N ASP A 462 20.27 13.67 18.19
CA ASP A 462 21.03 14.19 17.05
C ASP A 462 21.91 13.10 16.42
N PHE A 463 22.47 13.37 15.26
CA PHE A 463 23.22 12.38 14.48
C PHE A 463 24.31 11.69 15.33
N TRP A 464 24.30 10.33 15.36
CA TRP A 464 25.20 9.55 16.19
C TRP A 464 26.12 8.63 15.43
N GLU A 465 27.37 8.64 15.83
CA GLU A 465 28.33 7.59 15.56
C GLU A 465 28.65 6.89 16.89
N ILE A 466 28.04 5.70 17.10
CA ILE A 466 28.24 4.91 18.33
C ILE A 466 29.55 4.14 18.24
N ILE A 467 29.83 3.57 17.07
CA ILE A 467 31.11 2.96 16.71
C ILE A 467 31.57 3.53 15.37
N ASP A 468 32.82 3.28 15.00
CA ASP A 468 33.41 3.76 13.74
C ASP A 468 32.61 3.26 12.53
N ALA A 469 31.73 4.12 11.99
CA ALA A 469 30.87 3.82 10.85
C ALA A 469 31.65 3.65 9.53
N SER A 470 32.88 4.11 9.45
CA SER A 470 33.74 3.90 8.28
C SER A 470 34.23 2.46 8.17
N LYS A 471 34.42 1.79 9.29
CA LYS A 471 34.82 0.39 9.40
C LYS A 471 33.66 -0.56 9.51
N TYR A 472 32.61 -0.19 10.27
CA TYR A 472 31.47 -1.03 10.64
C TYR A 472 30.13 -0.30 10.37
N PRO A 473 29.81 0.01 9.10
CA PRO A 473 28.62 0.80 8.75
C PRO A 473 27.31 0.13 9.13
N MET A 474 27.20 -1.19 8.96
CA MET A 474 25.98 -1.94 9.32
C MET A 474 25.83 -2.04 10.83
N LEU A 475 26.90 -2.31 11.54
CA LEU A 475 26.86 -2.48 13.00
C LEU A 475 26.59 -1.15 13.70
N ASN A 476 27.19 -0.04 13.22
CA ASN A 476 26.86 1.29 13.72
C ASN A 476 25.38 1.60 13.53
N ARG A 477 24.84 1.38 12.32
CA ARG A 477 23.41 1.53 12.03
C ARG A 477 22.57 0.67 12.96
N THR A 478 22.98 -0.58 13.18
CA THR A 478 22.29 -1.52 14.07
C THR A 478 22.18 -0.97 15.49
N PHE A 479 23.25 -0.44 16.07
CA PHE A 479 23.20 0.15 17.41
C PHE A 479 22.33 1.40 17.48
N VAL A 480 22.39 2.27 16.49
CA VAL A 480 21.52 3.46 16.40
C VAL A 480 20.04 3.05 16.35
N HIS A 481 19.71 2.04 15.58
CA HIS A 481 18.36 1.52 15.48
C HIS A 481 17.88 0.88 16.78
N ILE A 482 18.68 -0.01 17.38
CA ILE A 482 18.35 -0.65 18.67
C ILE A 482 18.12 0.40 19.75
N LEU A 483 19.00 1.39 19.85
CA LEU A 483 18.87 2.47 20.83
C LEU A 483 17.58 3.26 20.61
N THR A 484 17.23 3.53 19.34
CA THR A 484 15.99 4.22 18.99
C THR A 484 14.75 3.41 19.39
N TYR A 485 14.72 2.11 19.08
CA TYR A 485 13.61 1.24 19.46
C TYR A 485 13.44 1.16 20.97
N PHE A 486 14.56 1.01 21.67
CA PHE A 486 14.57 0.91 23.12
C PHE A 486 14.07 2.20 23.79
N TYR A 487 14.57 3.35 23.36
CA TYR A 487 14.10 4.65 23.82
C TYR A 487 12.59 4.85 23.58
N LEU A 488 12.11 4.56 22.37
CA LEU A 488 10.70 4.74 22.04
C LEU A 488 9.78 3.87 22.90
N ARG A 489 10.18 2.62 23.15
CA ARG A 489 9.47 1.73 24.06
C ARG A 489 9.35 2.34 25.46
N LEU A 490 10.49 2.74 26.04
CA LEU A 490 10.51 3.33 27.37
C LEU A 490 9.66 4.59 27.45
N ARG A 491 9.74 5.45 26.43
CA ARG A 491 8.97 6.71 26.37
C ARG A 491 7.46 6.45 26.30
N VAL A 492 7.03 5.50 25.48
CA VAL A 492 5.62 5.11 25.38
C VAL A 492 5.12 4.53 26.70
N GLU A 493 5.82 3.52 27.26
CA GLU A 493 5.42 2.88 28.50
C GLU A 493 5.35 3.88 29.65
N LYS A 494 6.38 4.72 29.84
CA LYS A 494 6.42 5.73 30.90
C LYS A 494 5.23 6.70 30.78
N THR A 495 5.04 7.27 29.59
CA THR A 495 3.96 8.25 29.36
C THR A 495 2.57 7.65 29.64
N LEU A 496 2.31 6.42 29.18
CA LEU A 496 1.02 5.77 29.42
C LEU A 496 0.81 5.43 30.88
N VAL A 497 1.84 4.87 31.54
CA VAL A 497 1.73 4.47 32.96
C VAL A 497 1.50 5.68 33.86
N GLU A 498 2.24 6.77 33.66
CA GLU A 498 2.12 8.00 34.44
C GLU A 498 0.77 8.69 34.21
N LYS A 499 0.40 8.92 32.92
CA LYS A 499 -0.85 9.61 32.59
C LYS A 499 -2.09 8.89 33.07
N PHE A 500 -2.18 7.58 32.84
CA PHE A 500 -3.37 6.78 33.16
C PHE A 500 -3.25 6.07 34.51
N LYS A 501 -2.20 6.32 35.29
CA LYS A 501 -1.95 5.71 36.62
C LYS A 501 -2.11 4.19 36.59
N ILE A 502 -1.49 3.53 35.61
CA ILE A 502 -1.63 2.10 35.36
C ILE A 502 -0.88 1.31 36.44
N ASN A 503 -1.54 0.31 37.01
CA ASN A 503 -0.88 -0.61 37.95
C ASN A 503 -0.02 -1.62 37.17
N THR A 504 1.29 -1.39 37.12
CA THR A 504 2.27 -2.21 36.40
C THR A 504 2.47 -3.60 36.97
N LYS A 505 2.11 -3.85 38.24
CA LYS A 505 2.10 -5.21 38.83
C LYS A 505 1.02 -6.12 38.20
N LYS A 506 -0.03 -5.52 37.64
CA LYS A 506 -1.14 -6.23 36.99
C LYS A 506 -1.02 -6.19 35.46
N TYR A 507 -0.48 -5.11 34.92
CA TYR A 507 -0.37 -4.83 33.50
C TYR A 507 1.09 -4.55 33.16
N ASP A 508 1.87 -5.61 32.99
CA ASP A 508 3.32 -5.60 32.81
C ASP A 508 3.79 -5.64 31.34
N MET A 509 2.89 -6.02 30.42
CA MET A 509 3.17 -6.08 28.99
C MET A 509 2.70 -4.80 28.28
N LEU A 510 3.47 -4.31 27.32
CA LEU A 510 3.15 -3.11 26.54
C LEU A 510 1.71 -3.16 25.95
N THR A 511 1.30 -4.28 25.36
CA THR A 511 -0.06 -4.45 24.83
C THR A 511 -1.13 -4.24 25.92
N ARG A 512 -0.94 -4.84 27.10
CA ARG A 512 -1.87 -4.68 28.23
C ARG A 512 -1.89 -3.26 28.78
N ILE A 513 -0.74 -2.57 28.75
CA ILE A 513 -0.63 -1.15 29.13
C ILE A 513 -1.45 -0.30 28.15
N ILE A 514 -1.30 -0.51 26.84
CA ILE A 514 -2.03 0.20 25.78
C ILE A 514 -3.54 -0.05 25.92
N ASP A 515 -3.96 -1.31 26.06
CA ASP A 515 -5.38 -1.67 26.23
C ASP A 515 -5.97 -1.05 27.49
N LYS A 516 -5.19 -0.98 28.58
CA LYS A 516 -5.66 -0.35 29.81
C LYS A 516 -5.73 1.17 29.72
N ALA A 517 -4.80 1.80 29.03
CA ALA A 517 -4.78 3.26 28.79
C ALA A 517 -6.01 3.72 28.00
N PHE A 518 -6.40 2.96 26.99
CA PHE A 518 -7.46 3.31 26.03
C PHE A 518 -8.60 2.26 26.06
N LYS A 519 -9.12 1.93 27.26
CA LYS A 519 -10.05 0.80 27.48
C LYS A 519 -11.44 0.98 26.85
N ASP A 520 -11.89 2.25 26.67
CA ASP A 520 -13.23 2.53 26.17
C ASP A 520 -13.26 2.44 24.64
N ASP A 521 -14.34 1.87 24.08
CA ASP A 521 -14.49 1.62 22.65
C ASP A 521 -15.07 2.83 21.87
N ASN A 522 -14.73 4.05 22.30
CA ASN A 522 -14.97 5.23 21.49
C ASN A 522 -13.95 5.33 20.33
N LEU A 523 -14.32 6.03 19.27
CA LEU A 523 -13.52 6.11 18.04
C LEU A 523 -12.10 6.64 18.30
N ASP A 524 -11.95 7.62 19.18
CA ASP A 524 -10.66 8.24 19.52
C ASP A 524 -9.73 7.23 20.22
N ASN A 525 -10.21 6.51 21.23
CA ASN A 525 -9.43 5.48 21.91
C ASN A 525 -9.09 4.30 20.99
N ILE A 526 -9.99 3.91 20.07
CA ILE A 526 -9.72 2.89 19.07
C ILE A 526 -8.56 3.36 18.17
N GLN A 527 -8.59 4.61 17.69
CA GLN A 527 -7.52 5.17 16.85
C GLN A 527 -6.18 5.20 17.59
N LYS A 528 -6.15 5.61 18.87
CA LYS A 528 -4.94 5.64 19.70
C LYS A 528 -4.38 4.22 19.93
N ARG A 529 -5.24 3.23 20.20
CA ARG A 529 -4.82 1.82 20.28
C ARG A 529 -4.22 1.34 18.97
N VAL A 530 -4.92 1.57 17.85
CA VAL A 530 -4.45 1.16 16.51
C VAL A 530 -3.11 1.81 16.18
N PHE A 531 -2.94 3.09 16.49
CA PHE A 531 -1.69 3.81 16.26
C PHE A 531 -0.50 3.14 16.95
N LEU A 532 -0.62 2.79 18.25
CA LEU A 532 0.46 2.16 19.00
C LEU A 532 0.62 0.67 18.68
N LEU A 533 -0.50 -0.09 18.53
CA LEU A 533 -0.43 -1.52 18.28
C LEU A 533 0.06 -1.85 16.86
N SER A 534 -0.20 -1.00 15.87
CA SER A 534 0.39 -1.15 14.53
C SER A 534 1.91 -0.99 14.52
N ARG A 535 2.46 -0.34 15.55
CA ARG A 535 3.91 -0.13 15.76
C ARG A 535 4.53 -1.10 16.77
N LYS A 536 3.79 -2.15 17.13
CA LYS A 536 4.24 -3.11 18.14
C LYS A 536 5.58 -3.76 17.80
N THR A 537 5.85 -4.07 16.54
CA THR A 537 7.13 -4.64 16.11
C THR A 537 8.28 -3.73 16.51
N LEU A 538 8.19 -2.44 16.20
CA LEU A 538 9.19 -1.44 16.55
C LEU A 538 9.28 -1.21 18.06
N LEU A 539 8.14 -1.11 18.76
CA LEU A 539 8.11 -0.79 20.19
C LEU A 539 8.39 -1.98 21.11
N ASN A 540 8.24 -3.21 20.63
CA ASN A 540 8.39 -4.41 21.47
C ASN A 540 9.28 -5.49 20.86
N GLU A 541 8.97 -5.96 19.64
CA GLU A 541 9.61 -7.16 19.09
C GLU A 541 11.09 -6.94 18.80
N PHE A 542 11.47 -5.78 18.27
CA PHE A 542 12.87 -5.41 18.02
C PHE A 542 13.70 -5.17 19.30
N ASN A 543 13.06 -5.17 20.45
CA ASN A 543 13.74 -5.12 21.76
C ASN A 543 13.89 -6.49 22.42
N HIS A 544 13.53 -7.58 21.73
CA HIS A 544 13.60 -8.93 22.26
C HIS A 544 14.35 -9.86 21.31
N PHE A 545 15.55 -10.27 21.70
CA PHE A 545 16.41 -11.19 20.94
C PHE A 545 16.30 -12.65 21.41
N GLU A 546 15.23 -13.02 22.12
CA GLU A 546 15.08 -14.34 22.74
C GLU A 546 14.97 -15.50 21.74
N GLN A 547 14.40 -15.23 20.55
CA GLN A 547 14.24 -16.23 19.51
C GLN A 547 15.43 -16.32 18.56
N SER A 548 16.16 -15.22 18.41
CA SER A 548 17.31 -15.10 17.53
C SER A 548 18.23 -14.00 18.03
N LEU A 549 19.51 -14.31 18.24
CA LEU A 549 20.50 -13.29 18.58
C LEU A 549 20.96 -12.46 17.37
N ASN A 550 20.18 -12.44 16.29
CA ASN A 550 20.48 -11.65 15.11
C ASN A 550 20.15 -10.18 15.34
N ILE A 551 21.14 -9.41 15.78
CA ILE A 551 21.00 -7.99 16.05
C ILE A 551 20.87 -7.14 14.78
N PHE A 552 21.29 -7.65 13.63
CA PHE A 552 21.32 -6.90 12.37
C PHE A 552 19.95 -6.81 11.69
N GLN A 553 19.10 -7.83 11.84
CA GLN A 553 17.81 -7.91 11.14
C GLN A 553 16.91 -6.69 11.39
N PRO A 554 16.71 -6.20 12.63
CA PRO A 554 15.85 -5.04 12.87
C PRO A 554 16.30 -3.75 12.16
N ALA A 555 17.60 -3.58 11.94
CA ALA A 555 18.14 -2.42 11.24
C ALA A 555 18.03 -2.54 9.71
N MET A 556 17.78 -3.74 9.18
CA MET A 556 17.57 -3.98 7.76
C MET A 556 16.09 -3.86 7.35
N ASP A 557 15.17 -4.07 8.29
CA ASP A 557 13.73 -4.06 8.03
C ASP A 557 13.15 -2.66 7.84
N ILE A 558 13.87 -1.60 8.28
CA ILE A 558 13.42 -0.22 8.16
C ILE A 558 14.60 0.70 7.79
N THR A 559 14.37 1.68 6.92
CA THR A 559 15.37 2.69 6.57
C THR A 559 15.54 3.73 7.68
N ASP A 560 16.71 4.41 7.73
CA ASP A 560 16.99 5.45 8.72
C ASP A 560 15.98 6.59 8.66
N THR A 561 15.61 7.02 7.44
CA THR A 561 14.58 8.06 7.22
C THR A 561 13.20 7.61 7.71
N ALA A 562 12.82 6.36 7.45
CA ALA A 562 11.53 5.84 7.90
C ALA A 562 11.51 5.70 9.44
N LEU A 563 12.61 5.24 10.05
CA LEU A 563 12.72 5.16 11.50
C LEU A 563 12.68 6.54 12.17
N LYS A 564 13.36 7.54 11.57
CA LYS A 564 13.29 8.93 12.04
C LYS A 564 11.85 9.45 12.01
N LYS A 565 11.13 9.23 10.91
CA LYS A 565 9.71 9.62 10.79
C LYS A 565 8.85 8.91 11.84
N GLU A 566 8.99 7.59 12.00
CA GLU A 566 8.24 6.84 13.01
C GLU A 566 8.52 7.37 14.42
N ARG A 567 9.76 7.73 14.72
CA ARG A 567 10.13 8.36 15.99
C ARG A 567 9.42 9.70 16.18
N GLU A 568 9.46 10.58 15.18
CA GLU A 568 8.79 11.88 15.20
C GLU A 568 7.28 11.72 15.40
N ASP A 569 6.65 10.83 14.66
CA ASP A 569 5.21 10.54 14.77
C ASP A 569 4.81 10.05 16.17
N ILE A 570 5.60 9.14 16.75
CA ILE A 570 5.36 8.61 18.10
C ILE A 570 5.55 9.72 19.15
N LEU A 571 6.62 10.50 19.07
CA LEU A 571 6.88 11.58 20.03
C LEU A 571 5.79 12.66 19.95
N GLN A 572 5.38 13.05 18.75
CA GLN A 572 4.28 13.99 18.57
C GLN A 572 2.95 13.46 19.14
N PHE A 573 2.65 12.19 18.91
CA PHE A 573 1.49 11.53 19.52
C PHE A 573 1.52 11.59 21.04
N LEU A 574 2.67 11.30 21.66
CA LEU A 574 2.83 11.34 23.12
C LEU A 574 2.71 12.76 23.69
N GLU A 575 3.21 13.79 23.00
CA GLU A 575 3.05 15.19 23.40
C GLU A 575 1.59 15.64 23.32
N GLN A 576 0.88 15.28 22.24
CA GLN A 576 -0.57 15.52 22.12
C GLN A 576 -1.32 14.81 23.25
N LEU A 577 -0.97 13.56 23.52
CA LEU A 577 -1.59 12.80 24.59
C LEU A 577 -1.38 13.47 25.96
N LYS A 578 -0.20 14.01 26.26
CA LYS A 578 0.08 14.73 27.52
C LYS A 578 -0.75 16.00 27.67
N SER A 579 -0.98 16.73 26.58
CA SER A 579 -1.73 17.99 26.57
C SER A 579 -3.25 17.79 26.74
N GLU A 580 -3.77 16.59 26.46
CA GLU A 580 -5.18 16.28 26.66
C GLU A 580 -5.54 16.28 28.16
N PRO A 581 -6.66 16.92 28.55
CA PRO A 581 -7.12 16.88 29.93
C PRO A 581 -7.39 15.43 30.34
N ASN A 582 -6.98 15.06 31.57
CA ASN A 582 -7.30 13.76 32.12
C ASN A 582 -8.83 13.62 32.17
N SER A 583 -9.40 12.82 31.27
CA SER A 583 -10.81 12.44 31.40
C SER A 583 -10.92 11.63 32.67
N CYS A 584 -11.25 12.27 33.77
CA CYS A 584 -11.70 11.59 34.98
C CYS A 584 -12.98 10.84 34.61
N SER A 585 -12.88 9.56 34.36
CA SER A 585 -14.03 8.68 34.43
C SER A 585 -14.45 8.58 35.87
N CYS A 586 -15.53 9.30 36.22
CA CYS A 586 -16.31 9.01 37.41
C CYS A 586 -16.87 7.59 37.39
#